data_b6b69de9a871cbc5419d57bbcf517d31
#
_entry.id   b6b69de9a871cbc5419d57bbcf517d31
#
_cell.length_a   1.000
_cell.length_b   1.000
_cell.length_c   1.000
_cell.angle_alpha   90.00
_cell.angle_beta   90.00
_cell.angle_gamma   90.00
#
_symmetry.space_group_name_H-M   'P 1'
#
loop_
_entity.id
_entity.type
_entity.pdbx_description
1 polymer ?
#
loop_
_entity_poly.entity_id
_entity_poly.type
_entity_poly.pdbx_seq_one_letter_code
_entity_poly.pdbx_strand_id
1 'polypeptide(L)'
;MHRLILRFFATAFLVLLIFAARARAEDEVRIQEEIWALPLALPMFAYLVRPVGDGPFPLVIMNHGVSLKPTDRSFFPLVEFRDAAKWFARRGYLVVAPVGSGYGAQAIDIPERALYGPFFSKVGKCTNPNFHDAGLAVAQVDLRIIDYMAAEKRIIPDDVIVVGQSAGGWASIALSSLNPPPVKAIIAFAAGRGGRVDGKPNNNCAPDRLVEATADFGRTSRVPMLWIYIENDTFFGPALSQRMHAAFISAGGRAEYHLMPPFGNEGHFFIGSPDAIPLWSPLVTKFLDAQK
;
A
#
# COMPACT_ATOMS: atom_id res chain seq x y z
N MET A 1 30.88 31.37 -45.64
CA MET A 1 30.00 31.84 -44.55
C MET A 1 28.95 30.81 -44.12
N HIS A 2 28.22 30.11 -44.98
CA HIS A 2 27.17 29.13 -44.60
C HIS A 2 27.64 27.98 -43.72
N ARG A 3 28.81 27.41 -43.92
CA ARG A 3 29.35 26.26 -43.13
C ARG A 3 29.80 26.61 -41.69
N LEU A 4 30.11 27.90 -41.43
CA LEU A 4 30.50 28.35 -40.11
C LEU A 4 29.28 28.59 -39.22
N ILE A 5 28.19 29.09 -39.80
CA ILE A 5 26.91 29.36 -39.11
C ILE A 5 26.25 28.03 -38.68
N LEU A 6 26.28 27.00 -39.52
CA LEU A 6 25.68 25.70 -39.20
C LEU A 6 26.42 25.00 -38.04
N ARG A 7 27.72 25.17 -37.91
CA ARG A 7 28.52 24.61 -36.78
C ARG A 7 28.24 25.33 -35.46
N PHE A 8 27.98 26.63 -35.50
CA PHE A 8 27.62 27.40 -34.30
C PHE A 8 26.23 27.00 -33.74
N PHE A 9 25.25 26.79 -34.62
CA PHE A 9 23.92 26.35 -34.21
C PHE A 9 23.92 24.91 -33.67
N ALA A 10 24.68 24.01 -34.26
CA ALA A 10 24.81 22.63 -33.80
C ALA A 10 25.49 22.52 -32.40
N THR A 11 26.53 23.32 -32.15
CA THR A 11 27.20 23.36 -30.84
C THR A 11 26.33 24.04 -29.79
N ALA A 12 25.60 25.10 -30.10
CA ALA A 12 24.69 25.77 -29.18
C ALA A 12 23.52 24.84 -28.78
N PHE A 13 22.98 24.08 -29.75
CA PHE A 13 21.91 23.12 -29.50
C PHE A 13 22.38 21.92 -28.65
N LEU A 14 23.57 21.43 -28.88
CA LEU A 14 24.18 20.37 -28.09
C LEU A 14 24.48 20.81 -26.63
N VAL A 15 24.95 22.03 -26.46
CA VAL A 15 25.18 22.62 -25.12
C VAL A 15 23.86 22.83 -24.38
N LEU A 16 22.81 23.29 -25.05
CA LEU A 16 21.47 23.42 -24.44
C LEU A 16 20.88 22.06 -24.05
N LEU A 17 21.07 21.02 -24.86
CA LEU A 17 20.63 19.66 -24.52
C LEU A 17 21.40 19.08 -23.31
N ILE A 18 22.70 19.38 -23.21
CA ILE A 18 23.54 18.94 -22.07
C ILE A 18 23.12 19.70 -20.79
N PHE A 19 22.82 20.99 -20.87
CA PHE A 19 22.33 21.76 -19.72
C PHE A 19 20.92 21.31 -19.31
N ALA A 20 20.01 21.03 -20.25
CA ALA A 20 18.69 20.51 -19.96
C ALA A 20 18.73 19.09 -19.37
N ALA A 21 19.64 18.24 -19.83
CA ALA A 21 19.86 16.90 -19.26
C ALA A 21 20.49 16.98 -17.86
N ARG A 22 21.41 17.93 -17.63
CA ARG A 22 22.02 18.16 -16.32
C ARG A 22 21.02 18.75 -15.32
N ALA A 23 20.22 19.74 -15.72
CA ALA A 23 19.15 20.28 -14.87
C ALA A 23 18.12 19.20 -14.49
N ARG A 24 17.82 18.26 -15.40
CA ARG A 24 16.90 17.14 -15.11
C ARG A 24 17.52 16.08 -14.20
N ALA A 25 18.85 15.97 -14.16
CA ALA A 25 19.56 15.04 -13.27
C ALA A 25 19.80 15.65 -11.87
N GLU A 26 19.78 16.98 -11.73
CA GLU A 26 19.92 17.67 -10.45
C GLU A 26 18.64 17.73 -9.61
N ASP A 27 17.46 17.44 -10.20
CA ASP A 27 16.15 17.47 -9.53
C ASP A 27 15.66 16.08 -9.04
N GLU A 28 16.43 15.01 -9.23
CA GLU A 28 16.02 13.70 -8.71
C GLU A 28 16.30 13.63 -7.20
N VAL A 29 15.24 13.59 -6.38
CA VAL A 29 15.34 13.44 -4.93
C VAL A 29 16.17 12.20 -4.60
N ARG A 30 17.37 12.40 -4.02
CA ARG A 30 18.21 11.31 -3.55
C ARG A 30 17.53 10.60 -2.39
N ILE A 31 17.48 9.29 -2.45
CA ILE A 31 16.83 8.46 -1.43
C ILE A 31 17.84 7.53 -0.78
N GLN A 32 17.54 7.11 0.44
CA GLN A 32 18.25 6.06 1.17
C GLN A 32 17.30 4.99 1.65
N GLU A 33 17.81 3.75 1.68
CA GLU A 33 17.06 2.55 2.07
C GLU A 33 17.64 2.00 3.37
N GLU A 34 16.77 1.64 4.31
CA GLU A 34 17.15 1.17 5.64
C GLU A 34 16.25 0.02 6.07
N ILE A 35 16.74 -0.83 6.97
CA ILE A 35 15.92 -1.80 7.69
C ILE A 35 15.91 -1.39 9.16
N TRP A 36 14.74 -1.18 9.71
CA TRP A 36 14.58 -0.82 11.11
C TRP A 36 13.88 -1.93 11.90
N ALA A 37 14.30 -2.07 13.15
CA ALA A 37 13.53 -2.77 14.17
C ALA A 37 12.67 -1.72 14.89
N LEU A 38 11.38 -1.71 14.63
CA LEU A 38 10.43 -0.81 15.29
C LEU A 38 10.14 -1.38 16.69
N PRO A 39 10.39 -0.62 17.77
CA PRO A 39 10.21 -1.08 19.15
C PRO A 39 8.74 -0.96 19.58
N LEU A 40 7.86 -1.57 18.83
CA LEU A 40 6.45 -1.67 19.18
C LEU A 40 6.24 -2.71 20.28
N ALA A 41 5.03 -2.85 20.81
CA ALA A 41 4.69 -3.85 21.82
C ALA A 41 5.09 -5.28 21.41
N LEU A 42 4.98 -5.60 20.12
CA LEU A 42 5.65 -6.72 19.48
C LEU A 42 6.71 -6.12 18.54
N PRO A 43 8.01 -6.35 18.76
CA PRO A 43 9.06 -5.85 17.89
C PRO A 43 8.80 -6.23 16.45
N MET A 44 8.97 -5.27 15.55
CA MET A 44 8.62 -5.45 14.14
C MET A 44 9.75 -4.93 13.25
N PHE A 45 10.19 -5.73 12.29
CA PHE A 45 11.06 -5.24 11.24
C PHE A 45 10.25 -4.46 10.19
N ALA A 46 10.84 -3.40 9.69
CA ALA A 46 10.27 -2.63 8.59
C ALA A 46 11.37 -2.24 7.60
N TYR A 47 11.04 -2.28 6.33
CA TYR A 47 11.82 -1.62 5.29
C TYR A 47 11.41 -0.15 5.26
N LEU A 48 12.42 0.72 5.33
CA LEU A 48 12.25 2.16 5.22
C LEU A 48 12.97 2.67 3.99
N VAL A 49 12.35 3.59 3.28
CA VAL A 49 13.00 4.39 2.26
C VAL A 49 12.54 5.84 2.38
N ARG A 50 13.49 6.76 2.31
CA ARG A 50 13.23 8.17 2.53
C ARG A 50 14.17 9.07 1.73
N PRO A 51 13.86 10.35 1.54
CA PRO A 51 14.82 11.31 1.07
C PRO A 51 16.06 11.38 1.98
N VAL A 52 17.21 11.69 1.42
CA VAL A 52 18.41 12.00 2.19
C VAL A 52 18.19 13.30 2.96
N GLY A 53 18.47 13.29 4.27
CA GLY A 53 18.26 14.42 5.18
C GLY A 53 17.58 14.01 6.47
N ASP A 54 17.37 14.96 7.36
CA ASP A 54 16.90 14.68 8.72
C ASP A 54 15.38 14.70 8.87
N GLY A 55 14.65 15.21 7.88
CA GLY A 55 13.19 15.37 7.95
C GLY A 55 12.78 16.62 8.74
N PRO A 56 11.55 16.68 9.29
CA PRO A 56 10.50 15.66 9.17
C PRO A 56 9.95 15.52 7.76
N PHE A 57 9.46 14.32 7.42
CA PHE A 57 8.88 14.00 6.11
C PHE A 57 7.40 13.66 6.23
N PRO A 58 6.58 13.85 5.18
CA PRO A 58 5.28 13.20 5.11
C PRO A 58 5.46 11.68 5.11
N LEU A 59 4.55 10.95 5.75
CA LEU A 59 4.65 9.50 5.94
C LEU A 59 3.81 8.73 4.94
N VAL A 60 4.36 7.64 4.41
CA VAL A 60 3.59 6.57 3.77
C VAL A 60 3.81 5.26 4.53
N ILE A 61 2.75 4.60 4.96
CA ILE A 61 2.79 3.22 5.46
C ILE A 61 2.34 2.30 4.32
N MET A 62 3.10 1.22 4.05
CA MET A 62 2.79 0.26 2.98
C MET A 62 2.56 -1.14 3.56
N ASN A 63 1.31 -1.55 3.65
CA ASN A 63 0.88 -2.82 4.22
C ASN A 63 0.84 -3.94 3.18
N HIS A 64 1.57 -5.02 3.43
CA HIS A 64 1.60 -6.20 2.56
C HIS A 64 0.37 -7.12 2.74
N GLY A 65 0.15 -8.00 1.76
CA GLY A 65 -0.85 -9.04 1.82
C GLY A 65 -0.51 -10.18 2.80
N VAL A 66 -1.36 -11.21 2.86
CA VAL A 66 -1.12 -12.38 3.69
C VAL A 66 -1.17 -13.67 2.89
N SER A 67 -0.32 -14.63 3.27
CA SER A 67 -0.44 -16.01 2.81
C SER A 67 -0.96 -16.91 3.93
N LEU A 68 -1.81 -17.86 3.57
CA LEU A 68 -2.28 -18.89 4.48
C LEU A 68 -1.28 -20.02 4.66
N LYS A 69 -0.31 -20.15 3.74
CA LYS A 69 0.70 -21.20 3.79
C LYS A 69 1.82 -20.82 4.75
N PRO A 70 2.13 -21.64 5.78
CA PRO A 70 3.21 -21.37 6.72
C PRO A 70 4.57 -21.19 6.03
N THR A 71 4.85 -21.98 5.00
CA THR A 71 6.09 -21.91 4.22
C THR A 71 6.26 -20.55 3.53
N ASP A 72 5.19 -20.04 2.90
CA ASP A 72 5.24 -18.74 2.24
C ASP A 72 5.49 -17.63 3.26
N ARG A 73 4.89 -17.73 4.47
CA ARG A 73 5.11 -16.76 5.55
C ARG A 73 6.54 -16.80 6.07
N SER A 74 7.10 -17.99 6.25
CA SER A 74 8.48 -18.16 6.75
C SER A 74 9.53 -17.59 5.80
N PHE A 75 9.28 -17.66 4.51
CA PHE A 75 10.17 -17.14 3.46
C PHE A 75 9.74 -15.77 2.93
N PHE A 76 8.87 -15.06 3.64
CA PHE A 76 8.42 -13.74 3.22
C PHE A 76 9.61 -12.75 3.12
N PRO A 77 9.70 -11.98 2.04
CA PRO A 77 10.80 -11.04 1.86
C PRO A 77 10.76 -9.93 2.92
N LEU A 78 11.94 -9.54 3.41
CA LEU A 78 12.06 -8.41 4.33
C LEU A 78 11.69 -7.08 3.64
N VAL A 79 11.85 -7.01 2.32
CA VAL A 79 11.54 -5.85 1.50
C VAL A 79 10.45 -6.23 0.50
N GLU A 80 9.22 -5.86 0.82
CA GLU A 80 8.07 -5.95 -0.07
C GLU A 80 7.85 -4.58 -0.75
N PHE A 81 7.31 -4.56 -1.97
CA PHE A 81 6.98 -3.34 -2.72
C PHE A 81 8.12 -2.32 -2.89
N ARG A 82 9.36 -2.79 -3.01
CA ARG A 82 10.55 -1.93 -3.02
C ARG A 82 10.45 -0.78 -4.04
N ASP A 83 10.03 -1.06 -5.26
CA ASP A 83 10.00 -0.05 -6.32
C ASP A 83 8.84 0.94 -6.13
N ALA A 84 7.70 0.46 -5.66
CA ALA A 84 6.58 1.34 -5.28
C ALA A 84 6.96 2.24 -4.10
N ALA A 85 7.64 1.71 -3.08
CA ALA A 85 8.14 2.50 -1.95
C ALA A 85 9.14 3.58 -2.40
N LYS A 86 10.06 3.25 -3.30
CA LYS A 86 10.99 4.22 -3.91
C LYS A 86 10.26 5.31 -4.70
N TRP A 87 9.17 4.94 -5.37
CA TRP A 87 8.36 5.91 -6.11
C TRP A 87 7.79 6.99 -5.17
N PHE A 88 7.29 6.62 -3.99
CA PHE A 88 6.85 7.58 -2.97
C PHE A 88 8.02 8.36 -2.37
N ALA A 89 9.14 7.71 -2.05
CA ALA A 89 10.29 8.36 -1.45
C ALA A 89 10.91 9.44 -2.37
N ARG A 90 10.96 9.21 -3.68
CA ARG A 90 11.36 10.22 -4.68
C ARG A 90 10.41 11.41 -4.77
N ARG A 91 9.24 11.32 -4.16
CA ARG A 91 8.24 12.40 -4.03
C ARG A 91 8.27 13.08 -2.67
N GLY A 92 9.29 12.80 -1.89
CA GLY A 92 9.53 13.46 -0.61
C GLY A 92 8.99 12.71 0.61
N TYR A 93 8.38 11.55 0.46
CA TYR A 93 7.81 10.79 1.57
C TYR A 93 8.87 9.93 2.28
N LEU A 94 8.78 9.83 3.59
CA LEU A 94 9.32 8.70 4.34
C LEU A 94 8.33 7.54 4.20
N VAL A 95 8.80 6.41 3.68
CA VAL A 95 7.99 5.22 3.50
C VAL A 95 8.38 4.18 4.53
N VAL A 96 7.41 3.60 5.21
CA VAL A 96 7.56 2.48 6.15
C VAL A 96 6.76 1.31 5.62
N ALA A 97 7.43 0.23 5.25
CA ALA A 97 6.80 -1.02 4.86
C ALA A 97 7.06 -2.07 5.96
N PRO A 98 6.13 -2.24 6.92
CA PRO A 98 6.31 -3.16 8.02
C PRO A 98 6.18 -4.60 7.53
N VAL A 99 7.01 -5.49 8.08
CA VAL A 99 6.83 -6.94 7.96
C VAL A 99 5.93 -7.38 9.10
N GLY A 100 4.73 -7.81 8.77
CA GLY A 100 3.73 -8.23 9.76
C GLY A 100 4.27 -9.36 10.65
N SER A 101 3.87 -9.34 11.93
CA SER A 101 4.22 -10.41 12.86
C SER A 101 3.81 -11.79 12.29
N GLY A 102 4.68 -12.80 12.39
CA GLY A 102 4.50 -14.13 11.80
C GLY A 102 4.97 -14.27 10.36
N TYR A 103 5.66 -13.25 9.83
CA TYR A 103 6.26 -13.26 8.50
C TYR A 103 7.77 -13.10 8.58
N GLY A 104 8.48 -13.72 7.60
CA GLY A 104 9.92 -13.61 7.47
C GLY A 104 10.67 -13.97 8.74
N ALA A 105 11.63 -13.16 9.13
CA ALA A 105 12.42 -13.36 10.36
C ALA A 105 11.58 -13.34 11.65
N GLN A 106 10.33 -12.86 11.60
CA GLN A 106 9.39 -12.81 12.73
C GLN A 106 8.38 -13.97 12.70
N ALA A 107 8.55 -14.94 11.80
CA ALA A 107 7.68 -16.12 11.71
C ALA A 107 7.85 -17.08 12.89
N ILE A 108 8.88 -16.90 13.73
CA ILE A 108 9.24 -17.78 14.82
C ILE A 108 8.41 -17.42 16.06
N ASP A 109 7.70 -18.42 16.60
CA ASP A 109 7.09 -18.45 17.94
C ASP A 109 5.98 -17.46 18.31
N ILE A 110 5.36 -16.79 17.37
CA ILE A 110 4.17 -16.00 17.72
C ILE A 110 2.91 -16.82 17.41
N PRO A 111 2.08 -17.11 18.41
CA PRO A 111 0.81 -17.79 18.19
C PRO A 111 -0.01 -17.07 17.13
N GLU A 112 -0.54 -17.81 16.18
CA GLU A 112 -1.32 -17.27 15.05
C GLU A 112 -2.43 -16.27 15.48
N ARG A 113 -2.94 -16.43 16.70
CA ARG A 113 -3.90 -15.51 17.34
C ARG A 113 -3.35 -14.12 17.63
N ALA A 114 -2.06 -14.01 17.97
CA ALA A 114 -1.46 -12.73 18.33
C ALA A 114 -1.24 -11.84 17.11
N LEU A 115 -1.28 -12.41 15.90
CA LEU A 115 -0.90 -11.74 14.67
C LEU A 115 -2.05 -11.03 13.97
N TYR A 116 -3.23 -11.64 14.00
CA TYR A 116 -4.36 -11.20 13.15
C TYR A 116 -5.70 -11.32 13.87
N GLY A 117 -5.67 -11.47 15.19
CA GLY A 117 -6.88 -11.66 15.99
C GLY A 117 -7.55 -13.02 15.75
N PRO A 118 -8.76 -13.21 16.29
CA PRO A 118 -9.45 -14.49 16.29
C PRO A 118 -9.86 -15.00 14.91
N PHE A 119 -9.74 -14.18 13.88
CA PHE A 119 -10.10 -14.55 12.50
C PHE A 119 -9.13 -15.53 11.87
N PHE A 120 -7.82 -15.35 12.09
CA PHE A 120 -6.80 -16.02 11.27
C PHE A 120 -6.82 -17.55 11.43
N SER A 121 -7.08 -18.05 12.62
CA SER A 121 -7.17 -19.48 12.89
C SER A 121 -8.38 -20.18 12.25
N LYS A 122 -9.32 -19.44 11.67
CA LYS A 122 -10.58 -19.96 11.14
C LYS A 122 -10.76 -19.73 9.63
N VAL A 123 -9.82 -19.06 8.98
CA VAL A 123 -9.93 -18.73 7.54
C VAL A 123 -10.14 -19.97 6.68
N GLY A 124 -9.46 -21.08 6.97
CA GLY A 124 -9.60 -22.31 6.21
C GLY A 124 -10.98 -22.95 6.27
N LYS A 125 -11.81 -22.63 7.26
CA LYS A 125 -13.15 -23.18 7.42
C LYS A 125 -14.25 -22.32 6.80
N CYS A 126 -14.02 -21.03 6.60
CA CYS A 126 -14.94 -20.06 5.99
C CYS A 126 -16.40 -20.08 6.54
N THR A 127 -16.61 -20.69 7.71
CA THR A 127 -17.96 -20.87 8.26
C THR A 127 -18.49 -19.61 8.94
N ASN A 128 -17.60 -18.89 9.64
CA ASN A 128 -17.95 -17.64 10.30
C ASN A 128 -16.72 -16.75 10.46
N PRO A 129 -16.17 -16.21 9.37
CA PRO A 129 -14.97 -15.37 9.44
C PRO A 129 -15.32 -14.02 10.06
N ASN A 130 -14.46 -13.55 10.95
CA ASN A 130 -14.52 -12.19 11.50
C ASN A 130 -13.61 -11.28 10.69
N PHE A 131 -14.07 -10.83 9.53
CA PHE A 131 -13.33 -9.93 8.66
C PHE A 131 -13.14 -8.55 9.28
N HIS A 132 -14.11 -8.08 10.05
CA HIS A 132 -14.06 -6.78 10.72
C HIS A 132 -12.87 -6.69 11.68
N ASP A 133 -12.79 -7.58 12.67
CA ASP A 133 -11.71 -7.55 13.65
C ASP A 133 -10.34 -7.89 13.03
N ALA A 134 -10.31 -8.72 11.99
CA ALA A 134 -9.09 -9.02 11.27
C ALA A 134 -8.49 -7.76 10.57
N GLY A 135 -9.34 -6.89 10.05
CA GLY A 135 -8.93 -5.61 9.49
C GLY A 135 -8.44 -4.65 10.57
N LEU A 136 -9.21 -4.49 11.62
CA LEU A 136 -8.88 -3.58 12.74
C LEU A 136 -7.60 -3.98 13.47
N ALA A 137 -7.30 -5.28 13.59
CA ALA A 137 -6.09 -5.75 14.25
C ALA A 137 -4.80 -5.21 13.57
N VAL A 138 -4.77 -5.19 12.24
CA VAL A 138 -3.63 -4.62 11.50
C VAL A 138 -3.69 -3.09 11.49
N ALA A 139 -4.88 -2.51 11.37
CA ALA A 139 -5.07 -1.05 11.47
C ALA A 139 -4.51 -0.48 12.79
N GLN A 140 -4.63 -1.20 13.90
CA GLN A 140 -4.01 -0.81 15.17
C GLN A 140 -2.49 -0.79 15.13
N VAL A 141 -1.87 -1.67 14.33
CA VAL A 141 -0.41 -1.63 14.12
C VAL A 141 0.00 -0.37 13.38
N ASP A 142 -0.75 0.02 12.35
CA ASP A 142 -0.51 1.27 11.62
C ASP A 142 -0.55 2.49 12.55
N LEU A 143 -1.53 2.57 13.44
CA LEU A 143 -1.61 3.64 14.44
C LEU A 143 -0.39 3.68 15.35
N ARG A 144 0.11 2.51 15.79
CA ARG A 144 1.33 2.44 16.60
C ARG A 144 2.58 2.88 15.84
N ILE A 145 2.66 2.58 14.55
CA ILE A 145 3.75 3.07 13.70
C ILE A 145 3.69 4.59 13.57
N ILE A 146 2.50 5.15 13.34
CA ILE A 146 2.30 6.62 13.27
C ILE A 146 2.73 7.28 14.58
N ASP A 147 2.25 6.79 15.71
CA ASP A 147 2.59 7.32 17.04
C ASP A 147 4.11 7.28 17.29
N TYR A 148 4.76 6.16 16.97
CA TYR A 148 6.20 6.00 17.12
C TYR A 148 6.98 6.98 16.25
N MET A 149 6.64 7.08 14.95
CA MET A 149 7.32 7.98 14.02
C MET A 149 7.13 9.46 14.38
N ALA A 150 5.96 9.81 14.92
CA ALA A 150 5.68 11.15 15.43
C ALA A 150 6.50 11.45 16.70
N ALA A 151 6.58 10.51 17.63
CA ALA A 151 7.38 10.65 18.86
C ALA A 151 8.87 10.82 18.56
N GLU A 152 9.39 10.13 17.55
CA GLU A 152 10.76 10.28 17.04
C GLU A 152 10.97 11.54 16.20
N LYS A 153 9.95 12.39 16.02
CA LYS A 153 9.98 13.62 15.21
C LYS A 153 10.44 13.37 13.75
N ARG A 154 10.15 12.19 13.22
CA ARG A 154 10.55 11.79 11.88
C ARG A 154 9.55 12.21 10.81
N ILE A 155 8.31 12.48 11.21
CA ILE A 155 7.21 12.75 10.27
C ILE A 155 6.58 14.11 10.52
N ILE A 156 5.97 14.65 9.46
CA ILE A 156 5.08 15.79 9.54
C ILE A 156 3.76 15.28 10.11
N PRO A 157 3.29 15.81 11.26
CA PRO A 157 1.97 15.50 11.77
C PRO A 157 0.89 15.81 10.71
N ASP A 158 -0.16 15.03 10.67
CA ASP A 158 -1.30 15.22 9.77
C ASP A 158 -1.01 15.06 8.27
N ASP A 159 0.16 14.50 7.90
CA ASP A 159 0.53 14.22 6.52
C ASP A 159 0.91 12.73 6.34
N VAL A 160 -0.05 11.87 6.67
CA VAL A 160 0.10 10.41 6.58
C VAL A 160 -0.78 9.86 5.46
N ILE A 161 -0.19 9.00 4.63
CA ILE A 161 -0.88 8.20 3.62
C ILE A 161 -0.71 6.73 4.01
N VAL A 162 -1.77 5.95 3.91
CA VAL A 162 -1.69 4.50 4.10
C VAL A 162 -1.98 3.81 2.78
N VAL A 163 -1.07 2.95 2.37
CA VAL A 163 -1.16 2.14 1.15
C VAL A 163 -1.19 0.68 1.55
N GLY A 164 -2.11 -0.09 1.01
CA GLY A 164 -2.15 -1.52 1.33
C GLY A 164 -2.54 -2.38 0.14
N GLN A 165 -2.03 -3.60 0.14
CA GLN A 165 -2.33 -4.60 -0.89
C GLN A 165 -3.01 -5.81 -0.25
N SER A 166 -4.04 -6.38 -0.90
CA SER A 166 -4.71 -7.60 -0.44
C SER A 166 -5.22 -7.44 1.01
N ALA A 167 -4.77 -8.28 1.94
CA ALA A 167 -5.11 -8.15 3.36
C ALA A 167 -4.56 -6.87 4.00
N GLY A 168 -3.43 -6.34 3.54
CA GLY A 168 -2.96 -5.00 3.91
C GLY A 168 -3.89 -3.90 3.41
N GLY A 169 -4.42 -4.04 2.18
CA GLY A 169 -5.46 -3.17 1.65
C GLY A 169 -6.76 -3.26 2.46
N TRP A 170 -7.14 -4.45 2.88
CA TRP A 170 -8.26 -4.67 3.78
C TRP A 170 -8.10 -3.95 5.12
N ALA A 171 -6.90 -4.04 5.71
CA ALA A 171 -6.57 -3.32 6.93
C ALA A 171 -6.62 -1.80 6.74
N SER A 172 -6.17 -1.31 5.59
CA SER A 172 -6.24 0.13 5.26
C SER A 172 -7.70 0.60 5.13
N ILE A 173 -8.60 -0.23 4.56
CA ILE A 173 -10.04 0.06 4.55
C ILE A 173 -10.59 0.08 6.00
N ALA A 174 -10.20 -0.87 6.83
CA ALA A 174 -10.60 -0.90 8.23
C ALA A 174 -10.09 0.33 9.00
N LEU A 175 -8.84 0.75 8.76
CA LEU A 175 -8.27 1.95 9.36
C LEU A 175 -9.09 3.21 9.07
N SER A 176 -9.65 3.32 7.87
CA SER A 176 -10.48 4.47 7.50
C SER A 176 -11.69 4.65 8.42
N SER A 177 -12.23 3.57 8.96
CA SER A 177 -13.39 3.62 9.87
C SER A 177 -13.07 4.22 11.24
N LEU A 178 -11.79 4.25 11.62
CA LEU A 178 -11.30 4.85 12.86
C LEU A 178 -11.06 6.36 12.71
N ASN A 179 -11.02 6.87 11.50
CA ASN A 179 -10.76 8.28 11.17
C ASN A 179 -9.55 8.87 11.91
N PRO A 180 -8.37 8.25 11.89
CA PRO A 180 -7.23 8.76 12.62
C PRO A 180 -6.81 10.14 12.06
N PRO A 181 -6.73 11.18 12.92
CA PRO A 181 -6.47 12.56 12.46
C PRO A 181 -5.24 12.72 11.57
N PRO A 182 -4.10 12.01 11.81
CA PRO A 182 -2.93 12.12 10.95
C PRO A 182 -3.12 11.61 9.52
N VAL A 183 -4.09 10.72 9.27
CA VAL A 183 -4.24 10.05 7.97
C VAL A 183 -5.11 10.87 7.03
N LYS A 184 -4.50 11.49 6.03
CA LYS A 184 -5.19 12.32 5.04
C LYS A 184 -5.74 11.56 3.83
N ALA A 185 -5.16 10.40 3.52
CA ALA A 185 -5.57 9.60 2.37
C ALA A 185 -5.21 8.11 2.53
N ILE A 186 -6.00 7.25 1.90
CA ILE A 186 -5.76 5.80 1.87
C ILE A 186 -5.82 5.30 0.43
N ILE A 187 -4.87 4.43 0.05
CA ILE A 187 -4.82 3.79 -1.27
C ILE A 187 -4.84 2.28 -1.07
N ALA A 188 -5.86 1.62 -1.62
CA ALA A 188 -6.05 0.19 -1.48
C ALA A 188 -5.93 -0.52 -2.83
N PHE A 189 -4.92 -1.39 -2.96
CA PHE A 189 -4.70 -2.20 -4.14
C PHE A 189 -5.21 -3.63 -3.90
N ALA A 190 -6.07 -4.11 -4.79
CA ALA A 190 -6.58 -5.49 -4.76
C ALA A 190 -7.01 -5.92 -3.34
N ALA A 191 -7.66 -5.00 -2.61
CA ALA A 191 -7.95 -5.15 -1.18
C ALA A 191 -8.98 -6.25 -0.92
N GLY A 192 -8.77 -7.02 0.14
CA GLY A 192 -9.71 -8.03 0.57
C GLY A 192 -9.09 -9.06 1.50
N ARG A 193 -9.91 -10.01 1.95
CA ARG A 193 -9.53 -11.08 2.86
C ARG A 193 -10.18 -12.39 2.47
N GLY A 194 -9.45 -13.52 2.61
CA GLY A 194 -9.99 -14.84 2.33
C GLY A 194 -10.14 -15.17 0.83
N GLY A 195 -9.29 -14.61 -0.02
CA GLY A 195 -9.24 -14.94 -1.43
C GLY A 195 -8.61 -16.32 -1.71
N ARG A 196 -9.00 -16.96 -2.82
CA ARG A 196 -8.49 -18.23 -3.33
C ARG A 196 -8.50 -19.38 -2.31
N VAL A 197 -9.64 -19.57 -1.68
CA VAL A 197 -9.85 -20.75 -0.81
C VAL A 197 -9.51 -22.02 -1.58
N ASP A 198 -8.75 -22.93 -0.94
CA ASP A 198 -8.20 -24.15 -1.54
C ASP A 198 -7.35 -23.90 -2.81
N GLY A 199 -6.78 -22.70 -2.93
CA GLY A 199 -5.99 -22.30 -4.09
C GLY A 199 -6.80 -22.04 -5.37
N LYS A 200 -8.11 -22.11 -5.33
CA LYS A 200 -8.97 -21.98 -6.53
C LYS A 200 -9.22 -20.51 -6.87
N PRO A 201 -8.99 -20.10 -8.14
CA PRO A 201 -9.32 -18.76 -8.60
C PRO A 201 -10.77 -18.36 -8.31
N ASN A 202 -10.98 -17.12 -7.85
CA ASN A 202 -12.28 -16.53 -7.53
C ASN A 202 -13.10 -17.31 -6.48
N ASN A 203 -12.52 -18.26 -5.78
CA ASN A 203 -13.14 -18.94 -4.67
C ASN A 203 -12.87 -18.16 -3.38
N ASN A 204 -13.78 -17.29 -2.99
CA ASN A 204 -13.66 -16.41 -1.85
C ASN A 204 -14.34 -17.00 -0.61
N CYS A 205 -13.67 -16.85 0.52
CA CYS A 205 -14.21 -17.20 1.85
C CYS A 205 -15.38 -16.27 2.19
N ALA A 206 -16.57 -16.81 2.35
CA ALA A 206 -17.76 -16.08 2.77
C ALA A 206 -17.87 -14.66 2.14
N PRO A 207 -17.96 -14.52 0.82
CA PRO A 207 -17.87 -13.23 0.14
C PRO A 207 -18.93 -12.22 0.59
N ASP A 208 -20.13 -12.67 0.96
CA ASP A 208 -21.19 -11.79 1.46
C ASP A 208 -20.81 -11.16 2.80
N ARG A 209 -20.17 -11.93 3.69
CA ARG A 209 -19.64 -11.41 4.95
C ARG A 209 -18.53 -10.38 4.75
N LEU A 210 -17.71 -10.54 3.70
CA LEU A 210 -16.70 -9.56 3.36
C LEU A 210 -17.34 -8.23 2.90
N VAL A 211 -18.40 -8.33 2.10
CA VAL A 211 -19.19 -7.16 1.66
C VAL A 211 -19.88 -6.49 2.84
N GLU A 212 -20.48 -7.24 3.77
CA GLU A 212 -21.09 -6.72 5.00
C GLU A 212 -20.06 -5.95 5.84
N ALA A 213 -18.90 -6.56 6.10
CA ALA A 213 -17.83 -5.90 6.87
C ALA A 213 -17.29 -4.64 6.16
N THR A 214 -17.31 -4.63 4.83
CA THR A 214 -16.95 -3.43 4.05
C THR A 214 -17.96 -2.31 4.29
N ALA A 215 -19.26 -2.63 4.31
CA ALA A 215 -20.30 -1.65 4.64
C ALA A 215 -20.15 -1.13 6.08
N ASP A 216 -19.81 -2.01 7.04
CA ASP A 216 -19.57 -1.62 8.43
C ASP A 216 -18.46 -0.57 8.55
N PHE A 217 -17.35 -0.74 7.84
CA PHE A 217 -16.30 0.28 7.79
C PHE A 217 -16.77 1.57 7.11
N GLY A 218 -17.58 1.48 6.06
CA GLY A 218 -18.12 2.63 5.34
C GLY A 218 -18.98 3.57 6.21
N ARG A 219 -19.69 3.03 7.22
CA ARG A 219 -20.58 3.83 8.08
C ARG A 219 -19.87 4.98 8.80
N THR A 220 -18.67 4.75 9.24
CA THR A 220 -17.89 5.72 10.01
C THR A 220 -16.76 6.36 9.22
N SER A 221 -16.27 5.74 8.15
CA SER A 221 -15.15 6.23 7.35
C SER A 221 -15.44 7.62 6.76
N ARG A 222 -14.47 8.53 6.94
CA ARG A 222 -14.47 9.88 6.35
C ARG A 222 -13.17 10.19 5.60
N VAL A 223 -12.16 9.36 5.77
CA VAL A 223 -10.87 9.51 5.08
C VAL A 223 -11.08 9.25 3.58
N PRO A 224 -10.61 10.14 2.68
CA PRO A 224 -10.66 9.90 1.24
C PRO A 224 -9.87 8.65 0.84
N MET A 225 -10.43 7.84 -0.04
CA MET A 225 -9.80 6.59 -0.47
C MET A 225 -9.74 6.46 -1.98
N LEU A 226 -8.69 5.80 -2.46
CA LEU A 226 -8.54 5.33 -3.83
C LEU A 226 -8.43 3.80 -3.82
N TRP A 227 -9.37 3.11 -4.48
CA TRP A 227 -9.37 1.66 -4.62
C TRP A 227 -8.99 1.26 -6.04
N ILE A 228 -7.92 0.50 -6.18
CA ILE A 228 -7.39 0.03 -7.47
C ILE A 228 -7.47 -1.49 -7.50
N TYR A 229 -8.27 -2.01 -8.44
CA TYR A 229 -8.39 -3.44 -8.72
C TYR A 229 -8.03 -3.72 -10.17
N ILE A 230 -7.80 -4.99 -10.50
CA ILE A 230 -7.33 -5.40 -11.82
C ILE A 230 -8.27 -6.48 -12.36
N GLU A 231 -8.63 -6.41 -13.64
CA GLU A 231 -9.64 -7.28 -14.24
C GLU A 231 -9.32 -8.76 -14.10
N ASN A 232 -8.04 -9.15 -14.17
CA ASN A 232 -7.59 -10.53 -14.02
C ASN A 232 -7.08 -10.87 -12.61
N ASP A 233 -7.50 -10.12 -11.59
CA ASP A 233 -7.30 -10.52 -10.19
C ASP A 233 -8.15 -11.75 -9.89
N THR A 234 -7.50 -12.88 -9.56
CA THR A 234 -8.19 -14.13 -9.24
C THR A 234 -8.43 -14.32 -7.73
N PHE A 235 -8.04 -13.37 -6.89
CA PHE A 235 -8.33 -13.34 -5.45
C PHE A 235 -9.60 -12.53 -5.16
N PHE A 236 -9.67 -11.30 -5.67
CA PHE A 236 -10.80 -10.39 -5.46
C PHE A 236 -11.23 -9.77 -6.79
N GLY A 237 -11.71 -10.62 -7.68
CA GLY A 237 -12.10 -10.22 -9.04
C GLY A 237 -13.19 -9.15 -9.10
N PRO A 238 -13.45 -8.59 -10.28
CA PRO A 238 -14.29 -7.41 -10.48
C PRO A 238 -15.68 -7.50 -9.84
N ALA A 239 -16.33 -8.66 -9.95
CA ALA A 239 -17.68 -8.83 -9.40
C ALA A 239 -17.72 -8.66 -7.88
N LEU A 240 -16.72 -9.16 -7.14
CA LEU A 240 -16.66 -9.03 -5.69
C LEU A 240 -16.20 -7.63 -5.29
N SER A 241 -15.14 -7.11 -5.89
CA SER A 241 -14.60 -5.80 -5.56
C SER A 241 -15.59 -4.66 -5.82
N GLN A 242 -16.37 -4.73 -6.89
CA GLN A 242 -17.44 -3.77 -7.16
C GLN A 242 -18.56 -3.84 -6.11
N ARG A 243 -18.94 -5.04 -5.67
CA ARG A 243 -19.92 -5.21 -4.58
C ARG A 243 -19.40 -4.61 -3.27
N MET A 244 -18.14 -4.85 -2.93
CA MET A 244 -17.50 -4.27 -1.74
C MET A 244 -17.51 -2.75 -1.82
N HIS A 245 -17.09 -2.17 -2.95
CA HIS A 245 -17.09 -0.72 -3.15
C HIS A 245 -18.51 -0.13 -3.05
N ALA A 246 -19.49 -0.73 -3.74
CA ALA A 246 -20.88 -0.28 -3.67
C ALA A 246 -21.44 -0.30 -2.24
N ALA A 247 -21.13 -1.34 -1.46
CA ALA A 247 -21.52 -1.45 -0.07
C ALA A 247 -20.88 -0.37 0.81
N PHE A 248 -19.58 -0.08 0.59
CA PHE A 248 -18.84 0.97 1.30
C PHE A 248 -19.44 2.36 1.05
N ILE A 249 -19.69 2.70 -0.23
CA ILE A 249 -20.28 3.99 -0.64
C ILE A 249 -21.70 4.12 -0.11
N SER A 250 -22.53 3.08 -0.26
CA SER A 250 -23.92 3.09 0.22
C SER A 250 -24.02 3.26 1.73
N ALA A 251 -23.01 2.85 2.48
CA ALA A 251 -22.92 3.05 3.91
C ALA A 251 -22.43 4.45 4.32
N GLY A 252 -21.98 5.29 3.37
CA GLY A 252 -21.53 6.66 3.59
C GLY A 252 -20.01 6.86 3.50
N GLY A 253 -19.25 5.83 3.17
CA GLY A 253 -17.80 5.92 2.95
C GLY A 253 -17.46 6.72 1.69
N ARG A 254 -16.20 7.16 1.58
CA ARG A 254 -15.70 7.98 0.46
C ARG A 254 -14.54 7.27 -0.23
N ALA A 255 -14.78 6.68 -1.39
CA ALA A 255 -13.75 5.99 -2.16
C ALA A 255 -13.97 6.18 -3.67
N GLU A 256 -12.89 6.49 -4.38
CA GLU A 256 -12.81 6.35 -5.84
C GLU A 256 -12.49 4.89 -6.16
N TYR A 257 -13.12 4.32 -7.20
CA TYR A 257 -12.87 2.95 -7.64
C TYR A 257 -12.32 2.92 -9.05
N HIS A 258 -11.19 2.26 -9.25
CA HIS A 258 -10.59 2.06 -10.55
C HIS A 258 -10.36 0.57 -10.80
N LEU A 259 -10.96 0.07 -11.88
CA LEU A 259 -10.71 -1.26 -12.42
C LEU A 259 -9.71 -1.13 -13.57
N MET A 260 -8.48 -1.58 -13.34
CA MET A 260 -7.41 -1.56 -14.33
C MET A 260 -7.55 -2.73 -15.29
N PRO A 261 -7.12 -2.57 -16.57
CA PRO A 261 -7.04 -3.67 -17.51
C PRO A 261 -6.21 -4.85 -16.96
N PRO A 262 -6.34 -6.05 -17.56
CA PRO A 262 -5.55 -7.21 -17.18
C PRO A 262 -4.04 -6.90 -17.16
N PHE A 263 -3.35 -7.38 -16.13
CA PHE A 263 -1.91 -7.19 -15.98
C PHE A 263 -1.21 -8.53 -15.72
N GLY A 264 -0.26 -8.87 -16.55
CA GLY A 264 0.45 -10.14 -16.45
C GLY A 264 -0.48 -11.36 -16.43
N ASN A 265 -0.05 -12.41 -15.77
CA ASN A 265 -0.84 -13.63 -15.60
C ASN A 265 -1.79 -13.59 -14.38
N GLU A 266 -1.55 -12.68 -13.44
CA GLU A 266 -2.28 -12.51 -12.19
C GLU A 266 -2.23 -11.05 -11.74
N GLY A 267 -3.37 -10.38 -11.79
CA GLY A 267 -3.49 -8.96 -11.46
C GLY A 267 -3.35 -8.64 -9.97
N HIS A 268 -3.49 -9.64 -9.10
CA HIS A 268 -3.46 -9.45 -7.65
C HIS A 268 -2.18 -8.81 -7.13
N PHE A 269 -1.05 -9.08 -7.77
CA PHE A 269 0.27 -8.58 -7.37
C PHE A 269 0.72 -7.32 -8.11
N PHE A 270 -0.22 -6.59 -8.69
CA PHE A 270 0.01 -5.41 -9.54
C PHE A 270 0.96 -4.39 -8.93
N ILE A 271 0.73 -3.94 -7.67
CA ILE A 271 1.58 -2.95 -7.00
C ILE A 271 3.03 -3.39 -6.81
N GLY A 272 3.26 -4.70 -6.69
CA GLY A 272 4.60 -5.27 -6.49
C GLY A 272 5.46 -5.28 -7.75
N SER A 273 4.88 -5.05 -8.93
CA SER A 273 5.61 -5.04 -10.20
C SER A 273 6.14 -3.64 -10.54
N PRO A 274 7.42 -3.49 -10.86
CA PRO A 274 7.96 -2.22 -11.37
C PRO A 274 7.28 -1.78 -12.66
N ASP A 275 6.87 -2.72 -13.52
CA ASP A 275 6.19 -2.43 -14.79
C ASP A 275 4.77 -1.85 -14.60
N ALA A 276 4.18 -2.03 -13.43
CA ALA A 276 2.88 -1.47 -13.09
C ALA A 276 2.95 0.02 -12.66
N ILE A 277 4.12 0.51 -12.25
CA ILE A 277 4.28 1.88 -11.76
C ILE A 277 3.77 2.92 -12.77
N PRO A 278 4.14 2.86 -14.07
CA PRO A 278 3.62 3.82 -15.05
C PRO A 278 2.10 3.77 -15.23
N LEU A 279 1.47 2.66 -14.87
CA LEU A 279 0.03 2.46 -15.05
C LEU A 279 -0.78 3.02 -13.87
N TRP A 280 -0.34 2.79 -12.63
CA TRP A 280 -1.07 3.27 -11.45
C TRP A 280 -0.62 4.64 -10.95
N SER A 281 0.62 5.04 -11.20
CA SER A 281 1.17 6.26 -10.62
C SER A 281 0.48 7.56 -11.07
N PRO A 282 -0.05 7.70 -12.31
CA PRO A 282 -0.83 8.87 -12.67
C PRO A 282 -2.14 9.00 -11.89
N LEU A 283 -2.82 7.87 -11.62
CA LEU A 283 -4.04 7.85 -10.82
C LEU A 283 -3.75 8.26 -9.38
N VAL A 284 -2.71 7.67 -8.78
CA VAL A 284 -2.29 7.98 -7.41
C VAL A 284 -1.87 9.45 -7.29
N THR A 285 -1.09 9.96 -8.23
CA THR A 285 -0.68 11.37 -8.25
C THR A 285 -1.90 12.29 -8.29
N LYS A 286 -2.82 12.07 -9.25
CA LYS A 286 -4.05 12.87 -9.37
C LYS A 286 -4.88 12.83 -8.10
N PHE A 287 -5.05 11.64 -7.51
CA PHE A 287 -5.80 11.47 -6.27
C PHE A 287 -5.16 12.24 -5.11
N LEU A 288 -3.85 12.11 -4.90
CA LEU A 288 -3.13 12.77 -3.81
C LEU A 288 -3.08 14.29 -3.99
N ASP A 289 -2.97 14.79 -5.22
CA ASP A 289 -3.00 16.23 -5.49
C ASP A 289 -4.36 16.85 -5.13
N ALA A 290 -5.44 16.10 -5.25
CA ALA A 290 -6.77 16.53 -4.84
C ALA A 290 -6.97 16.55 -3.30
N GLN A 291 -6.02 16.02 -2.51
CA GLN A 291 -6.04 16.03 -1.04
C GLN A 291 -5.11 17.10 -0.43
N LYS A 292 -4.45 17.92 -1.25
CA LYS A 292 -3.65 19.06 -0.81
C LYS A 292 -4.55 20.27 -0.53
#